data_82d10fadb628d73c7f1b936f1ee68b1e
#
_entry.id   82d10fadb628d73c7f1b936f1ee68b1e
#
_cell.length_a   1.000
_cell.length_b   1.000
_cell.length_c   1.000
_cell.angle_alpha   90.00
_cell.angle_beta   90.00
_cell.angle_gamma   90.00
#
_symmetry.space_group_name_H-M   'P 1'
#
loop_
_entity.id
_entity.type
_entity.pdbx_description
1 polymer ?
#
loop_
_entity_poly.entity_id
_entity_poly.type
_entity_poly.pdbx_seq_one_letter_code
_entity_poly.pdbx_strand_id
1 'polypeptide(L)'
;LSSPATGNVKEVFELLRDDLAAIEREFGRDTVSNVRAITDIGEHLRVGGGKRIRPALLLLAAKLFPHEERSAICLGAVVEIIHTATLVHDDIIDEAKTRRGRPAANTQWGNSKCVLAGDWLYMQAFKVAVLERNFRILDVLIELTQQMVEGELLQMEKLGKCISLDEHFDLIFRKTACLFSVSMRMGALLGNATEEQESRLGEYGRHLGLAFQIVDDVLDLTASEEVLGKPVASDLREGKVTMAVIHALERCTPAERKMVETVLEERAFVSVQHEQILEILNKYGSIQYAHDEAATHAANARTAICTFPDSEIKRALLMIPDFVVERNS
;
A
#
# COMPACT_ATOMS: atom_id res chain seq x y z
N LEU A 1 -16.83 20.57 -19.99
CA LEU A 1 -16.84 19.33 -19.24
C LEU A 1 -16.64 18.20 -20.25
N SER A 2 -15.38 17.87 -20.57
CA SER A 2 -15.04 16.73 -21.40
C SER A 2 -15.23 15.43 -20.58
N SER A 3 -15.88 14.46 -21.20
CA SER A 3 -16.07 13.09 -20.70
C SER A 3 -14.77 12.49 -20.18
N PRO A 4 -14.75 11.74 -19.07
CA PRO A 4 -13.53 11.10 -18.59
C PRO A 4 -12.99 10.17 -19.67
N ALA A 5 -11.69 10.19 -19.86
CA ALA A 5 -10.98 9.36 -20.81
C ALA A 5 -11.21 7.88 -20.43
N THR A 6 -11.93 7.14 -21.25
CA THR A 6 -12.09 5.68 -21.17
C THR A 6 -10.79 4.98 -21.60
N GLY A 7 -9.70 5.23 -20.87
CA GLY A 7 -8.43 4.53 -21.01
C GLY A 7 -8.40 3.33 -20.06
N ASN A 8 -7.80 2.22 -20.51
CA ASN A 8 -7.64 1.03 -19.69
C ASN A 8 -6.29 1.12 -18.94
N VAL A 9 -6.29 0.87 -17.63
CA VAL A 9 -5.04 0.81 -16.82
C VAL A 9 -3.97 -0.12 -17.43
N LYS A 10 -4.36 -1.08 -18.25
CA LYS A 10 -3.43 -1.91 -19.02
C LYS A 10 -2.51 -1.09 -19.93
N GLU A 11 -3.01 0.03 -20.49
CA GLU A 11 -2.21 0.94 -21.32
C GLU A 11 -1.11 1.61 -20.49
N VAL A 12 -1.38 1.91 -19.22
CA VAL A 12 -0.38 2.48 -18.30
C VAL A 12 0.76 1.48 -18.05
N PHE A 13 0.43 0.22 -17.77
CA PHE A 13 1.46 -0.81 -17.56
C PHE A 13 2.18 -1.18 -18.85
N GLU A 14 1.51 -1.09 -19.99
CA GLU A 14 2.11 -1.29 -21.30
C GLU A 14 3.14 -0.20 -21.62
N LEU A 15 2.82 1.08 -21.32
CA LEU A 15 3.73 2.22 -21.43
C LEU A 15 5.01 2.05 -20.60
N LEU A 16 4.92 1.35 -19.46
CA LEU A 16 6.02 1.15 -18.52
C LEU A 16 6.63 -0.27 -18.58
N ARG A 17 6.23 -1.11 -19.53
CA ARG A 17 6.59 -2.54 -19.56
C ARG A 17 8.09 -2.78 -19.46
N ASP A 18 8.88 -2.10 -20.28
CA ASP A 18 10.32 -2.32 -20.37
C ASP A 18 11.04 -1.81 -19.12
N ASP A 19 10.61 -0.67 -18.59
CA ASP A 19 11.13 -0.08 -17.36
C ASP A 19 10.81 -0.97 -16.15
N LEU A 20 9.58 -1.46 -16.04
CA LEU A 20 9.18 -2.38 -14.98
C LEU A 20 9.94 -3.71 -15.06
N ALA A 21 10.16 -4.22 -16.27
CA ALA A 21 11.03 -5.38 -16.47
C ALA A 21 12.49 -5.12 -16.08
N ALA A 22 12.99 -3.89 -16.30
CA ALA A 22 14.31 -3.48 -15.84
C ALA A 22 14.39 -3.39 -14.30
N ILE A 23 13.35 -2.84 -13.66
CA ILE A 23 13.23 -2.81 -12.19
C ILE A 23 13.24 -4.22 -11.61
N GLU A 24 12.52 -5.16 -12.20
CA GLU A 24 12.53 -6.56 -11.75
C GLU A 24 13.92 -7.19 -11.83
N ARG A 25 14.67 -6.90 -12.89
CA ARG A 25 16.07 -7.39 -13.01
C ARG A 25 16.97 -6.76 -11.97
N GLU A 26 16.82 -5.45 -11.72
CA GLU A 26 17.58 -4.71 -10.72
C GLU A 26 17.27 -5.22 -9.31
N PHE A 27 15.99 -5.37 -8.97
CA PHE A 27 15.54 -5.98 -7.71
C PHE A 27 16.15 -7.36 -7.51
N GLY A 28 16.09 -8.25 -8.52
CA GLY A 28 16.69 -9.59 -8.44
C GLY A 28 18.19 -9.56 -8.21
N ARG A 29 18.92 -8.59 -8.80
CA ARG A 29 20.35 -8.41 -8.60
C ARG A 29 20.66 -7.87 -7.20
N ASP A 30 19.92 -6.89 -6.74
CA ASP A 30 20.16 -6.19 -5.48
C ASP A 30 19.77 -7.03 -4.25
N THR A 31 18.94 -8.06 -4.41
CA THR A 31 18.56 -8.97 -3.32
C THR A 31 19.46 -10.21 -3.21
N VAL A 32 20.53 -10.31 -3.99
CA VAL A 32 21.53 -11.38 -3.88
C VAL A 32 22.53 -11.09 -2.77
N SER A 33 22.77 -12.08 -1.91
CA SER A 33 23.75 -12.04 -0.80
C SER A 33 24.65 -13.27 -0.80
N ASN A 34 25.84 -13.14 -0.24
CA ASN A 34 26.71 -14.29 0.05
C ASN A 34 26.13 -15.22 1.14
N VAL A 35 25.12 -14.74 1.88
CA VAL A 35 24.35 -15.54 2.86
C VAL A 35 23.13 -16.12 2.15
N ARG A 36 23.17 -17.43 1.88
CA ARG A 36 22.16 -18.14 1.07
C ARG A 36 20.73 -17.88 1.54
N ALA A 37 20.48 -17.90 2.84
CA ALA A 37 19.13 -17.67 3.38
C ALA A 37 18.52 -16.33 2.94
N ILE A 38 19.30 -15.25 2.83
CA ILE A 38 18.85 -13.95 2.35
C ILE A 38 18.43 -14.02 0.89
N THR A 39 19.28 -14.64 0.04
CA THR A 39 18.97 -14.82 -1.39
C THR A 39 17.72 -15.69 -1.58
N ASP A 40 17.60 -16.80 -0.86
CA ASP A 40 16.46 -17.71 -0.97
C ASP A 40 15.14 -17.02 -0.53
N ILE A 41 15.17 -16.24 0.54
CA ILE A 41 14.01 -15.47 1.01
C ILE A 41 13.65 -14.37 -0.01
N GLY A 42 14.64 -13.61 -0.48
CA GLY A 42 14.45 -12.55 -1.49
C GLY A 42 13.81 -13.09 -2.78
N GLU A 43 14.29 -14.24 -3.28
CA GLU A 43 13.74 -14.88 -4.47
C GLU A 43 12.32 -15.40 -4.23
N HIS A 44 12.04 -16.01 -3.07
CA HIS A 44 10.70 -16.47 -2.71
C HIS A 44 9.67 -15.34 -2.78
N LEU A 45 10.02 -14.17 -2.25
CA LEU A 45 9.16 -12.97 -2.24
C LEU A 45 9.01 -12.38 -3.64
N ARG A 46 10.09 -12.34 -4.42
CA ARG A 46 10.08 -11.85 -5.80
C ARG A 46 9.12 -12.67 -6.67
N VAL A 47 9.20 -14.00 -6.59
CA VAL A 47 8.35 -14.92 -7.36
C VAL A 47 6.88 -14.85 -6.93
N GLY A 48 6.59 -14.40 -5.70
CA GLY A 48 5.23 -14.14 -5.23
C GLY A 48 4.48 -13.08 -6.04
N GLY A 49 5.18 -12.33 -6.89
CA GLY A 49 4.60 -11.36 -7.82
C GLY A 49 4.01 -10.12 -7.14
N GLY A 50 3.40 -9.24 -7.93
CA GLY A 50 2.71 -8.04 -7.49
C GLY A 50 2.33 -7.14 -8.66
N LYS A 51 1.38 -6.26 -8.47
CA LYS A 51 0.92 -5.32 -9.52
C LYS A 51 1.95 -4.20 -9.80
N ARG A 52 3.05 -4.12 -9.06
CA ARG A 52 4.15 -3.13 -9.22
C ARG A 52 3.66 -1.68 -9.32
N ILE A 53 2.59 -1.34 -8.61
CA ILE A 53 1.99 0.00 -8.66
C ILE A 53 2.96 1.07 -8.14
N ARG A 54 3.68 0.81 -7.04
CA ARG A 54 4.59 1.78 -6.43
C ARG A 54 5.77 2.14 -7.33
N PRO A 55 6.53 1.19 -7.89
CA PRO A 55 7.55 1.52 -8.88
C PRO A 55 6.96 2.16 -10.15
N ALA A 56 5.75 1.77 -10.61
CA ALA A 56 5.09 2.42 -11.73
C ALA A 56 4.81 3.92 -11.44
N LEU A 57 4.37 4.25 -10.24
CA LEU A 57 4.15 5.63 -9.80
C LEU A 57 5.45 6.45 -9.80
N LEU A 58 6.55 5.89 -9.30
CA LEU A 58 7.86 6.53 -9.34
C LEU A 58 8.29 6.82 -10.78
N LEU A 59 8.16 5.82 -11.66
CA LEU A 59 8.49 5.97 -13.09
C LEU A 59 7.65 7.07 -13.76
N LEU A 60 6.33 7.07 -13.53
CA LEU A 60 5.43 8.09 -14.08
C LEU A 60 5.79 9.48 -13.56
N ALA A 61 6.08 9.62 -12.26
CA ALA A 61 6.49 10.89 -11.70
C ALA A 61 7.81 11.39 -12.30
N ALA A 62 8.82 10.50 -12.46
CA ALA A 62 10.09 10.83 -13.09
C ALA A 62 9.90 11.27 -14.56
N LYS A 63 9.05 10.55 -15.32
CA LYS A 63 8.76 10.84 -16.73
C LYS A 63 8.04 12.18 -16.97
N LEU A 64 7.54 12.86 -15.95
CA LEU A 64 7.03 14.23 -16.06
C LEU A 64 8.15 15.26 -16.24
N PHE A 65 9.39 14.88 -15.99
CA PHE A 65 10.58 15.75 -16.01
C PHE A 65 11.71 15.10 -16.80
N PRO A 66 12.71 15.89 -17.26
CA PRO A 66 13.98 15.35 -17.72
C PRO A 66 14.69 14.62 -16.58
N HIS A 67 15.02 13.35 -16.77
CA HIS A 67 15.68 12.53 -15.75
C HIS A 67 16.60 11.48 -16.38
N GLU A 68 17.45 10.87 -15.56
CA GLU A 68 18.27 9.74 -15.96
C GLU A 68 17.49 8.43 -15.77
N GLU A 69 17.23 7.69 -16.84
CA GLU A 69 16.45 6.45 -16.82
C GLU A 69 17.04 5.41 -15.83
N ARG A 70 18.37 5.31 -15.77
CA ARG A 70 19.04 4.38 -14.86
C ARG A 70 18.69 4.65 -13.40
N SER A 71 18.69 5.91 -12.98
CA SER A 71 18.33 6.32 -11.62
C SER A 71 16.88 6.00 -11.28
N ALA A 72 15.95 6.22 -12.23
CA ALA A 72 14.54 5.89 -12.05
C ALA A 72 14.33 4.37 -11.86
N ILE A 73 15.06 3.53 -12.61
CA ILE A 73 15.04 2.07 -12.47
C ILE A 73 15.61 1.66 -11.11
N CYS A 74 16.77 2.19 -10.71
CA CYS A 74 17.39 1.88 -9.41
C CYS A 74 16.48 2.25 -8.24
N LEU A 75 15.92 3.47 -8.24
CA LEU A 75 15.01 3.90 -7.18
C LEU A 75 13.65 3.18 -7.23
N GLY A 76 13.18 2.77 -8.41
CA GLY A 76 12.02 1.89 -8.53
C GLY A 76 12.26 0.53 -7.84
N ALA A 77 13.47 -0.03 -7.98
CA ALA A 77 13.86 -1.24 -7.26
C ALA A 77 13.98 -0.98 -5.74
N VAL A 78 14.50 0.18 -5.31
CA VAL A 78 14.55 0.58 -3.89
C VAL A 78 13.17 0.58 -3.26
N VAL A 79 12.19 1.20 -3.91
CA VAL A 79 10.80 1.23 -3.42
C VAL A 79 10.24 -0.18 -3.26
N GLU A 80 10.50 -1.08 -4.21
CA GLU A 80 10.01 -2.45 -4.16
C GLU A 80 10.76 -3.30 -3.11
N ILE A 81 12.06 -3.04 -2.89
CA ILE A 81 12.84 -3.69 -1.82
C ILE A 81 12.30 -3.28 -0.44
N ILE A 82 12.03 -1.99 -0.22
CA ILE A 82 11.43 -1.50 1.03
C ILE A 82 10.06 -2.15 1.25
N HIS A 83 9.19 -2.14 0.24
CA HIS A 83 7.89 -2.81 0.34
C HIS A 83 8.04 -4.30 0.65
N THR A 84 9.01 -4.98 0.05
CA THR A 84 9.26 -6.40 0.30
C THR A 84 9.75 -6.64 1.72
N ALA A 85 10.61 -5.76 2.25
CA ALA A 85 11.07 -5.83 3.64
C ALA A 85 9.89 -5.70 4.64
N THR A 86 8.96 -4.75 4.39
CA THR A 86 7.77 -4.64 5.24
C THR A 86 6.92 -5.91 5.20
N LEU A 87 6.68 -6.49 4.02
CA LEU A 87 5.92 -7.73 3.90
C LEU A 87 6.53 -8.90 4.67
N VAL A 88 7.88 -8.98 4.74
CA VAL A 88 8.56 -10.01 5.54
C VAL A 88 8.31 -9.83 7.02
N HIS A 89 8.37 -8.59 7.51
CA HIS A 89 8.13 -8.27 8.92
C HIS A 89 6.64 -8.42 9.27
N ASP A 90 5.74 -7.95 8.41
CA ASP A 90 4.29 -8.09 8.59
C ASP A 90 3.87 -9.57 8.69
N ASP A 91 4.42 -10.47 7.85
CA ASP A 91 4.15 -11.90 7.93
C ASP A 91 4.49 -12.51 9.28
N ILE A 92 5.50 -11.96 9.97
CA ILE A 92 5.89 -12.41 11.31
C ILE A 92 4.97 -11.82 12.37
N ILE A 93 4.67 -10.53 12.27
CA ILE A 93 3.84 -9.78 13.23
C ILE A 93 2.40 -10.31 13.21
N ASP A 94 1.84 -10.50 12.00
CA ASP A 94 0.48 -11.02 11.77
C ASP A 94 0.41 -12.57 11.89
N GLU A 95 1.51 -13.26 12.22
CA GLU A 95 1.63 -14.73 12.27
C GLU A 95 1.09 -15.41 10.99
N ALA A 96 1.29 -14.79 9.84
CA ALA A 96 0.76 -15.24 8.56
C ALA A 96 1.27 -16.63 8.18
N LYS A 97 0.38 -17.50 7.73
CA LYS A 97 0.73 -18.84 7.24
C LYS A 97 0.92 -18.85 5.73
N THR A 98 0.18 -18.02 5.04
CA THR A 98 0.19 -17.93 3.57
C THR A 98 0.19 -16.48 3.13
N ARG A 99 0.85 -16.21 1.99
CA ARG A 99 0.83 -14.92 1.30
C ARG A 99 0.65 -15.17 -0.20
N ARG A 100 -0.38 -14.57 -0.79
CA ARG A 100 -0.71 -14.73 -2.23
C ARG A 100 -0.78 -16.19 -2.67
N GLY A 101 -1.45 -17.03 -1.88
CA GLY A 101 -1.63 -18.46 -2.18
C GLY A 101 -0.39 -19.34 -2.01
N ARG A 102 0.73 -18.80 -1.49
CA ARG A 102 1.98 -19.53 -1.20
C ARG A 102 2.27 -19.50 0.31
N PRO A 103 3.06 -20.45 0.84
CA PRO A 103 3.51 -20.36 2.23
C PRO A 103 4.23 -19.05 2.49
N ALA A 104 3.92 -18.39 3.61
CA ALA A 104 4.63 -17.18 4.02
C ALA A 104 6.10 -17.49 4.36
N ALA A 105 7.01 -16.51 4.21
CA ALA A 105 8.44 -16.74 4.40
C ALA A 105 8.78 -17.25 5.80
N ASN A 106 8.12 -16.72 6.85
CA ASN A 106 8.30 -17.14 8.24
C ASN A 106 7.97 -18.62 8.47
N THR A 107 7.05 -19.22 7.70
CA THR A 107 6.73 -20.65 7.81
C THR A 107 7.81 -21.56 7.22
N GLN A 108 8.58 -21.07 6.24
CA GLN A 108 9.64 -21.85 5.59
C GLN A 108 11.00 -21.68 6.27
N TRP A 109 11.35 -20.47 6.66
CA TRP A 109 12.70 -20.16 7.19
C TRP A 109 12.71 -19.83 8.68
N GLY A 110 11.53 -19.66 9.30
CA GLY A 110 11.37 -19.27 10.70
C GLY A 110 11.55 -17.76 10.94
N ASN A 111 10.93 -17.26 12.01
CA ASN A 111 10.85 -15.84 12.32
C ASN A 111 12.23 -15.16 12.40
N SER A 112 13.21 -15.76 13.09
CA SER A 112 14.52 -15.13 13.30
C SER A 112 15.27 -14.85 11.99
N LYS A 113 15.20 -15.77 11.00
CA LYS A 113 15.85 -15.54 9.70
C LYS A 113 15.10 -14.49 8.89
N CYS A 114 13.77 -14.47 8.99
CA CYS A 114 12.94 -13.50 8.28
C CYS A 114 13.12 -12.09 8.84
N VAL A 115 13.20 -11.89 10.17
CA VAL A 115 13.55 -10.59 10.76
C VAL A 115 14.86 -10.07 10.19
N LEU A 116 15.93 -10.88 10.24
CA LEU A 116 17.25 -10.46 9.74
C LEU A 116 17.27 -10.25 8.21
N ALA A 117 16.48 -11.01 7.46
CA ALA A 117 16.36 -10.81 6.02
C ALA A 117 15.64 -9.49 5.69
N GLY A 118 14.59 -9.13 6.43
CA GLY A 118 13.92 -7.84 6.31
C GLY A 118 14.85 -6.66 6.63
N ASP A 119 15.60 -6.77 7.73
CA ASP A 119 16.61 -5.75 8.10
C ASP A 119 17.68 -5.59 7.01
N TRP A 120 18.16 -6.71 6.45
CA TRP A 120 19.13 -6.69 5.36
C TRP A 120 18.56 -6.03 4.11
N LEU A 121 17.30 -6.31 3.76
CA LEU A 121 16.62 -5.68 2.63
C LEU A 121 16.51 -4.17 2.81
N TYR A 122 16.16 -3.68 4.01
CA TYR A 122 16.17 -2.25 4.32
C TYR A 122 17.55 -1.63 4.09
N MET A 123 18.60 -2.25 4.62
CA MET A 123 19.97 -1.75 4.44
C MET A 123 20.40 -1.78 2.97
N GLN A 124 19.97 -2.79 2.21
CA GLN A 124 20.27 -2.86 0.79
C GLN A 124 19.56 -1.74 0.00
N ALA A 125 18.29 -1.43 0.33
CA ALA A 125 17.57 -0.30 -0.26
C ALA A 125 18.31 1.02 -0.03
N PHE A 126 18.74 1.30 1.20
CA PHE A 126 19.54 2.50 1.51
C PHE A 126 20.89 2.50 0.80
N LYS A 127 21.56 1.36 0.71
CA LYS A 127 22.83 1.21 -0.01
C LYS A 127 22.69 1.59 -1.49
N VAL A 128 21.60 1.16 -2.14
CA VAL A 128 21.32 1.53 -3.54
C VAL A 128 20.98 3.01 -3.65
N ALA A 129 20.08 3.51 -2.78
CA ALA A 129 19.66 4.91 -2.81
C ALA A 129 20.81 5.90 -2.58
N VAL A 130 21.79 5.57 -1.73
CA VAL A 130 22.95 6.44 -1.46
C VAL A 130 23.84 6.64 -2.69
N LEU A 131 23.78 5.74 -3.68
CA LEU A 131 24.55 5.87 -4.93
C LEU A 131 24.07 7.05 -5.80
N GLU A 132 22.79 7.45 -5.64
CA GLU A 132 22.25 8.63 -6.34
C GLU A 132 22.86 9.95 -5.88
N ARG A 133 23.58 9.95 -4.76
CA ARG A 133 24.25 11.14 -4.18
C ARG A 133 23.30 12.33 -3.96
N ASN A 134 22.02 12.06 -3.79
CA ASN A 134 20.97 13.04 -3.50
C ASN A 134 20.49 12.89 -2.07
N PHE A 135 20.89 13.82 -1.19
CA PHE A 135 20.51 13.79 0.22
C PHE A 135 19.02 13.94 0.45
N ARG A 136 18.29 14.67 -0.41
CA ARG A 136 16.83 14.79 -0.27
C ARG A 136 16.11 13.45 -0.48
N ILE A 137 16.63 12.61 -1.37
CA ILE A 137 16.11 11.24 -1.56
C ILE A 137 16.34 10.42 -0.29
N LEU A 138 17.51 10.54 0.33
CA LEU A 138 17.80 9.84 1.58
C LEU A 138 16.93 10.34 2.74
N ASP A 139 16.74 11.64 2.89
CA ASP A 139 15.86 12.23 3.90
C ASP A 139 14.44 11.68 3.77
N VAL A 140 13.89 11.68 2.55
CA VAL A 140 12.54 11.16 2.26
C VAL A 140 12.43 9.66 2.58
N LEU A 141 13.48 8.87 2.31
CA LEU A 141 13.51 7.44 2.63
C LEU A 141 13.63 7.17 4.13
N ILE A 142 14.39 7.97 4.86
CA ILE A 142 14.53 7.87 6.33
C ILE A 142 13.17 8.19 6.97
N GLU A 143 12.56 9.31 6.61
CA GLU A 143 11.22 9.67 7.08
C GLU A 143 10.18 8.59 6.80
N LEU A 144 10.20 8.04 5.58
CA LEU A 144 9.31 6.94 5.18
C LEU A 144 9.44 5.74 6.10
N THR A 145 10.66 5.24 6.27
CA THR A 145 10.90 4.02 7.06
C THR A 145 10.54 4.21 8.53
N GLN A 146 10.79 5.39 9.08
CA GLN A 146 10.34 5.74 10.43
C GLN A 146 8.81 5.74 10.53
N GLN A 147 8.13 6.42 9.59
CA GLN A 147 6.65 6.47 9.57
C GLN A 147 6.03 5.08 9.45
N MET A 148 6.59 4.20 8.62
CA MET A 148 6.06 2.84 8.45
C MET A 148 6.20 2.02 9.73
N VAL A 149 7.33 2.09 10.42
CA VAL A 149 7.55 1.42 11.72
C VAL A 149 6.62 1.98 12.79
N GLU A 150 6.50 3.31 12.87
CA GLU A 150 5.56 3.97 13.80
C GLU A 150 4.11 3.56 13.51
N GLY A 151 3.72 3.46 12.24
CA GLY A 151 2.40 3.01 11.82
C GLY A 151 2.09 1.59 12.29
N GLU A 152 3.06 0.67 12.18
CA GLU A 152 2.91 -0.70 12.65
C GLU A 152 2.78 -0.77 14.17
N LEU A 153 3.62 -0.05 14.91
CA LEU A 153 3.53 0.04 16.38
C LEU A 153 2.17 0.62 16.83
N LEU A 154 1.70 1.71 16.16
CA LEU A 154 0.39 2.29 16.45
C LEU A 154 -0.74 1.29 16.18
N GLN A 155 -0.67 0.52 15.08
CA GLN A 155 -1.65 -0.54 14.82
C GLN A 155 -1.68 -1.57 15.94
N MET A 156 -0.50 -2.06 16.39
CA MET A 156 -0.42 -3.02 17.49
C MET A 156 -1.03 -2.46 18.78
N GLU A 157 -0.81 -1.18 19.10
CA GLU A 157 -1.41 -0.52 20.27
C GLU A 157 -2.92 -0.36 20.18
N LYS A 158 -3.47 -0.30 18.96
CA LYS A 158 -4.91 -0.10 18.70
C LYS A 158 -5.67 -1.40 18.44
N LEU A 159 -5.02 -2.56 18.37
CA LEU A 159 -5.68 -3.85 18.18
C LEU A 159 -6.75 -4.11 19.27
N GLY A 160 -7.95 -4.50 18.83
CA GLY A 160 -9.08 -4.77 19.69
C GLY A 160 -9.75 -3.53 20.31
N LYS A 161 -9.36 -2.32 19.89
CA LYS A 161 -9.91 -1.06 20.41
C LYS A 161 -10.71 -0.33 19.33
N CYS A 162 -11.81 0.30 19.73
CA CYS A 162 -12.48 1.28 18.86
C CYS A 162 -11.60 2.53 18.73
N ILE A 163 -11.38 2.98 17.50
CA ILE A 163 -10.60 4.17 17.16
C ILE A 163 -11.45 5.19 16.43
N SER A 164 -11.02 6.45 16.39
CA SER A 164 -11.65 7.51 15.61
C SER A 164 -11.27 7.44 14.13
N LEU A 165 -12.02 8.14 13.27
CA LEU A 165 -11.67 8.26 11.84
C LEU A 165 -10.30 8.93 11.65
N ASP A 166 -9.96 9.96 12.44
CA ASP A 166 -8.67 10.63 12.37
C ASP A 166 -7.51 9.69 12.70
N GLU A 167 -7.66 8.87 13.76
CA GLU A 167 -6.69 7.85 14.13
C GLU A 167 -6.55 6.79 13.04
N HIS A 168 -7.66 6.39 12.40
CA HIS A 168 -7.65 5.45 11.28
C HIS A 168 -6.92 6.04 10.08
N PHE A 169 -7.19 7.31 9.70
CA PHE A 169 -6.49 7.97 8.61
C PHE A 169 -4.98 8.09 8.86
N ASP A 170 -4.56 8.46 10.08
CA ASP A 170 -3.13 8.50 10.43
C ASP A 170 -2.48 7.10 10.30
N LEU A 171 -3.18 6.07 10.75
CA LEU A 171 -2.70 4.69 10.70
C LEU A 171 -2.52 4.21 9.24
N ILE A 172 -3.55 4.32 8.39
CA ILE A 172 -3.46 3.87 7.00
C ILE A 172 -2.52 4.73 6.16
N PHE A 173 -2.35 6.02 6.53
CA PHE A 173 -1.32 6.85 5.92
C PHE A 173 0.08 6.30 6.23
N ARG A 174 0.42 6.12 7.51
CA ARG A 174 1.75 5.64 7.93
C ARG A 174 2.05 4.25 7.41
N LYS A 175 1.09 3.33 7.45
CA LYS A 175 1.29 1.95 7.04
C LYS A 175 1.36 1.76 5.53
N THR A 176 0.53 2.48 4.77
CA THR A 176 0.34 2.21 3.34
C THR A 176 0.56 3.44 2.45
N ALA A 177 -0.13 4.56 2.72
CA ALA A 177 -0.16 5.68 1.78
C ALA A 177 1.16 6.47 1.74
N CYS A 178 1.95 6.47 2.80
CA CYS A 178 3.25 7.12 2.84
C CYS A 178 4.20 6.60 1.75
N LEU A 179 4.22 5.28 1.49
CA LEU A 179 5.07 4.71 0.45
C LEU A 179 4.60 5.08 -0.97
N PHE A 180 3.30 5.26 -1.19
CA PHE A 180 2.77 5.82 -2.44
C PHE A 180 3.22 7.27 -2.62
N SER A 181 3.09 8.09 -1.57
CA SER A 181 3.55 9.49 -1.55
C SER A 181 5.03 9.60 -1.85
N VAL A 182 5.85 8.82 -1.16
CA VAL A 182 7.30 8.82 -1.33
C VAL A 182 7.73 8.33 -2.72
N SER A 183 7.05 7.33 -3.29
CA SER A 183 7.32 6.89 -4.66
C SER A 183 7.17 8.04 -5.67
N MET A 184 6.11 8.84 -5.53
CA MET A 184 5.88 10.01 -6.38
C MET A 184 6.91 11.13 -6.13
N ARG A 185 7.24 11.41 -4.86
CA ARG A 185 8.24 12.41 -4.49
C ARG A 185 9.63 12.05 -5.00
N MET A 186 10.04 10.79 -4.89
CA MET A 186 11.34 10.33 -5.39
C MET A 186 11.46 10.49 -6.90
N GLY A 187 10.39 10.15 -7.66
CA GLY A 187 10.35 10.40 -9.10
C GLY A 187 10.50 11.88 -9.44
N ALA A 188 9.83 12.77 -8.69
CA ALA A 188 9.96 14.22 -8.86
C ALA A 188 11.40 14.72 -8.58
N LEU A 189 12.01 14.23 -7.49
CA LEU A 189 13.38 14.60 -7.09
C LEU A 189 14.44 14.19 -8.12
N LEU A 190 14.25 13.10 -8.84
CA LEU A 190 15.12 12.68 -9.94
C LEU A 190 15.10 13.67 -11.10
N GLY A 191 13.94 14.27 -11.36
CA GLY A 191 13.74 15.22 -12.45
C GLY A 191 14.01 16.68 -12.07
N ASN A 192 14.60 16.96 -10.90
CA ASN A 192 14.80 18.31 -10.38
C ASN A 192 13.51 19.15 -10.35
N ALA A 193 12.38 18.53 -9.97
CA ALA A 193 11.11 19.21 -9.76
C ALA A 193 11.25 20.35 -8.72
N THR A 194 10.45 21.38 -8.86
CA THR A 194 10.33 22.41 -7.83
C THR A 194 9.70 21.82 -6.56
N GLU A 195 9.88 22.48 -5.40
CA GLU A 195 9.27 22.04 -4.14
C GLU A 195 7.74 21.96 -4.25
N GLU A 196 7.11 22.87 -4.99
CA GLU A 196 5.66 22.81 -5.24
C GLU A 196 5.28 21.58 -6.06
N GLN A 197 6.04 21.27 -7.12
CA GLN A 197 5.78 20.10 -7.95
C GLN A 197 6.00 18.80 -7.19
N GLU A 198 7.07 18.69 -6.38
CA GLU A 198 7.30 17.56 -5.49
C GLU A 198 6.16 17.38 -4.49
N SER A 199 5.74 18.47 -3.84
CA SER A 199 4.63 18.45 -2.89
C SER A 199 3.32 17.97 -3.54
N ARG A 200 2.98 18.48 -4.72
CA ARG A 200 1.77 18.07 -5.46
C ARG A 200 1.80 16.59 -5.85
N LEU A 201 2.95 16.08 -6.29
CA LEU A 201 3.13 14.66 -6.59
C LEU A 201 3.06 13.81 -5.31
N GLY A 202 3.62 14.30 -4.21
CA GLY A 202 3.47 13.69 -2.89
C GLY A 202 2.00 13.58 -2.45
N GLU A 203 1.21 14.66 -2.62
CA GLU A 203 -0.23 14.66 -2.32
C GLU A 203 -1.00 13.72 -3.25
N TYR A 204 -0.66 13.67 -4.53
CA TYR A 204 -1.24 12.66 -5.43
C TYR A 204 -1.02 11.25 -4.88
N GLY A 205 0.22 10.90 -4.53
CA GLY A 205 0.56 9.59 -3.97
C GLY A 205 -0.14 9.32 -2.63
N ARG A 206 -0.20 10.32 -1.76
CA ARG A 206 -0.91 10.25 -0.47
C ARG A 206 -2.38 9.89 -0.66
N HIS A 207 -3.09 10.65 -1.47
CA HIS A 207 -4.50 10.42 -1.71
C HIS A 207 -4.77 9.09 -2.43
N LEU A 208 -3.95 8.74 -3.40
CA LEU A 208 -4.06 7.44 -4.08
C LEU A 208 -3.84 6.27 -3.11
N GLY A 209 -2.87 6.38 -2.21
CA GLY A 209 -2.57 5.36 -1.21
C GLY A 209 -3.68 5.20 -0.18
N LEU A 210 -4.31 6.31 0.25
CA LEU A 210 -5.48 6.28 1.13
C LEU A 210 -6.68 5.62 0.43
N ALA A 211 -7.01 6.02 -0.80
CA ALA A 211 -8.06 5.37 -1.58
C ALA A 211 -7.80 3.86 -1.75
N PHE A 212 -6.55 3.50 -2.05
CA PHE A 212 -6.14 2.11 -2.21
C PHE A 212 -6.39 1.29 -0.94
N GLN A 213 -6.00 1.80 0.24
CA GLN A 213 -6.20 1.08 1.50
C GLN A 213 -7.68 0.98 1.88
N ILE A 214 -8.45 2.07 1.73
CA ILE A 214 -9.89 2.05 2.04
C ILE A 214 -10.61 1.00 1.18
N VAL A 215 -10.27 0.89 -0.11
CA VAL A 215 -10.84 -0.13 -0.99
C VAL A 215 -10.41 -1.54 -0.57
N ASP A 216 -9.14 -1.74 -0.20
CA ASP A 216 -8.66 -3.03 0.32
C ASP A 216 -9.42 -3.46 1.58
N ASP A 217 -9.66 -2.53 2.52
CA ASP A 217 -10.42 -2.77 3.75
C ASP A 217 -11.89 -3.16 3.46
N VAL A 218 -12.51 -2.50 2.47
CA VAL A 218 -13.88 -2.84 2.03
C VAL A 218 -13.92 -4.22 1.37
N LEU A 219 -12.95 -4.53 0.53
CA LEU A 219 -12.84 -5.84 -0.10
C LEU A 219 -12.63 -6.96 0.93
N ASP A 220 -11.83 -6.72 1.98
CA ASP A 220 -11.65 -7.68 3.07
C ASP A 220 -12.98 -8.04 3.75
N LEU A 221 -13.91 -7.08 3.86
CA LEU A 221 -15.23 -7.28 4.47
C LEU A 221 -16.23 -7.96 3.53
N THR A 222 -16.15 -7.71 2.21
CA THR A 222 -17.25 -7.98 1.26
C THR A 222 -16.94 -9.04 0.21
N ALA A 223 -15.67 -9.29 -0.12
CA ALA A 223 -15.29 -10.27 -1.13
C ALA A 223 -15.32 -11.70 -0.57
N SER A 224 -15.50 -12.69 -1.44
CA SER A 224 -15.46 -14.11 -1.05
C SER A 224 -14.04 -14.59 -0.76
N GLU A 225 -13.92 -15.66 0.04
CA GLU A 225 -12.61 -16.29 0.33
C GLU A 225 -11.88 -16.74 -0.94
N GLU A 226 -12.61 -17.14 -1.98
CA GLU A 226 -12.04 -17.55 -3.28
C GLU A 226 -11.33 -16.39 -3.97
N VAL A 227 -11.87 -15.18 -3.84
CA VAL A 227 -11.32 -13.95 -4.42
C VAL A 227 -10.15 -13.42 -3.60
N LEU A 228 -10.28 -13.43 -2.26
CA LEU A 228 -9.25 -12.89 -1.35
C LEU A 228 -8.04 -13.81 -1.18
N GLY A 229 -8.24 -15.14 -1.32
CA GLY A 229 -7.22 -16.13 -0.97
C GLY A 229 -6.92 -16.20 0.53
N LYS A 230 -7.77 -15.58 1.37
CA LYS A 230 -7.72 -15.55 2.83
C LYS A 230 -9.15 -15.55 3.40
N PRO A 231 -9.35 -15.88 4.69
CA PRO A 231 -10.66 -15.80 5.31
C PRO A 231 -11.28 -14.40 5.18
N VAL A 232 -12.61 -14.34 5.01
CA VAL A 232 -13.36 -13.08 4.95
C VAL A 232 -13.25 -12.32 6.26
N ALA A 233 -13.23 -10.99 6.21
CA ALA A 233 -13.12 -10.09 7.35
C ALA A 233 -11.91 -10.42 8.23
N SER A 234 -10.75 -10.66 7.59
CA SER A 234 -9.50 -10.94 8.30
C SER A 234 -9.12 -9.80 9.23
N ASP A 235 -9.34 -8.55 8.81
CA ASP A 235 -9.00 -7.38 9.63
C ASP A 235 -9.75 -7.39 10.98
N LEU A 236 -11.05 -7.68 10.98
CA LEU A 236 -11.81 -7.80 12.22
C LEU A 236 -11.35 -9.00 13.06
N ARG A 237 -11.01 -10.14 12.43
CA ARG A 237 -10.46 -11.32 13.13
C ARG A 237 -9.09 -11.02 13.76
N GLU A 238 -8.34 -10.11 13.21
CA GLU A 238 -7.05 -9.64 13.75
C GLU A 238 -7.24 -8.54 14.79
N GLY A 239 -8.48 -8.06 15.01
CA GLY A 239 -8.80 -6.97 15.93
C GLY A 239 -8.57 -5.59 15.35
N LYS A 240 -8.47 -5.47 14.01
CA LYS A 240 -8.34 -4.20 13.28
C LYS A 240 -9.72 -3.60 13.02
N VAL A 241 -9.88 -2.30 13.28
CA VAL A 241 -11.13 -1.57 13.05
C VAL A 241 -10.94 -0.67 11.84
N THR A 242 -11.66 -0.99 10.75
CA THR A 242 -11.58 -0.26 9.48
C THR A 242 -12.64 0.82 9.37
N MET A 243 -12.56 1.68 8.36
CA MET A 243 -13.43 2.85 8.16
C MET A 243 -14.92 2.49 8.21
N ALA A 244 -15.35 1.45 7.51
CA ALA A 244 -16.75 1.02 7.50
C ALA A 244 -17.24 0.62 8.90
N VAL A 245 -16.39 -0.04 9.68
CA VAL A 245 -16.70 -0.43 11.06
C VAL A 245 -16.78 0.79 11.97
N ILE A 246 -15.85 1.73 11.86
CA ILE A 246 -15.85 3.00 12.61
C ILE A 246 -17.16 3.76 12.36
N HIS A 247 -17.51 3.95 11.08
CA HIS A 247 -18.74 4.65 10.69
C HIS A 247 -20.00 3.98 11.27
N ALA A 248 -20.07 2.64 11.29
CA ALA A 248 -21.17 1.92 11.91
C ALA A 248 -21.20 2.12 13.43
N LEU A 249 -20.04 2.01 14.10
CA LEU A 249 -19.93 2.17 15.56
C LEU A 249 -20.40 3.54 16.06
N GLU A 250 -20.27 4.60 15.27
CA GLU A 250 -20.77 5.93 15.64
C GLU A 250 -22.31 6.05 15.59
N ARG A 251 -23.00 5.13 14.89
CA ARG A 251 -24.44 5.22 14.56
C ARG A 251 -25.28 4.07 15.09
N CYS A 252 -24.64 2.94 15.43
CA CYS A 252 -25.32 1.74 15.83
C CYS A 252 -25.93 1.81 17.23
N THR A 253 -26.90 0.93 17.48
CA THR A 253 -27.48 0.74 18.83
C THR A 253 -26.46 0.17 19.80
N PRO A 254 -26.66 0.31 21.14
CA PRO A 254 -25.78 -0.31 22.13
C PRO A 254 -25.66 -1.84 21.99
N ALA A 255 -26.73 -2.52 21.55
CA ALA A 255 -26.71 -3.96 21.32
C ALA A 255 -25.82 -4.33 20.12
N GLU A 256 -25.95 -3.62 18.99
CA GLU A 256 -25.13 -3.82 17.81
C GLU A 256 -23.66 -3.47 18.06
N ARG A 257 -23.40 -2.38 18.80
CA ARG A 257 -22.04 -2.03 19.26
C ARG A 257 -21.41 -3.18 20.04
N LYS A 258 -22.16 -3.78 20.98
CA LYS A 258 -21.65 -4.92 21.76
C LYS A 258 -21.33 -6.13 20.88
N MET A 259 -22.08 -6.35 19.79
CA MET A 259 -21.76 -7.42 18.83
C MET A 259 -20.40 -7.18 18.15
N VAL A 260 -20.14 -5.95 17.65
CA VAL A 260 -18.85 -5.60 17.05
C VAL A 260 -17.71 -5.73 18.07
N GLU A 261 -17.89 -5.18 19.29
CA GLU A 261 -16.91 -5.28 20.37
C GLU A 261 -16.61 -6.73 20.74
N THR A 262 -17.63 -7.62 20.73
CA THR A 262 -17.44 -9.04 20.99
C THR A 262 -16.53 -9.68 19.95
N VAL A 263 -16.72 -9.39 18.64
CA VAL A 263 -15.83 -9.92 17.60
C VAL A 263 -14.38 -9.43 17.79
N LEU A 264 -14.20 -8.15 18.14
CA LEU A 264 -12.88 -7.58 18.41
C LEU A 264 -12.21 -8.20 19.64
N GLU A 265 -12.97 -8.47 20.73
CA GLU A 265 -12.49 -9.12 21.94
C GLU A 265 -12.10 -10.58 21.69
N GLU A 266 -12.97 -11.33 20.98
CA GLU A 266 -12.75 -12.75 20.65
C GLU A 266 -11.66 -12.95 19.58
N ARG A 267 -11.38 -11.92 18.75
CA ARG A 267 -10.57 -12.01 17.53
C ARG A 267 -11.03 -13.17 16.62
N ALA A 268 -12.33 -13.38 16.58
CA ALA A 268 -12.98 -14.47 15.86
C ALA A 268 -14.48 -14.22 15.72
N PHE A 269 -15.11 -14.88 14.77
CA PHE A 269 -16.56 -14.94 14.62
C PHE A 269 -17.10 -16.20 15.32
N VAL A 270 -17.07 -16.23 16.67
CA VAL A 270 -17.55 -17.36 17.50
C VAL A 270 -18.96 -17.07 18.01
N SER A 271 -19.10 -16.02 18.84
CA SER A 271 -20.39 -15.63 19.42
C SER A 271 -21.25 -14.81 18.47
N VAL A 272 -20.63 -14.08 17.53
CA VAL A 272 -21.29 -13.27 16.51
C VAL A 272 -20.82 -13.75 15.15
N GLN A 273 -21.75 -13.98 14.21
CA GLN A 273 -21.42 -14.43 12.87
C GLN A 273 -21.05 -13.25 11.96
N HIS A 274 -20.23 -13.50 10.93
CA HIS A 274 -19.81 -12.48 9.97
C HIS A 274 -21.01 -11.79 9.30
N GLU A 275 -22.04 -12.54 8.93
CA GLU A 275 -23.25 -12.03 8.28
C GLU A 275 -23.97 -11.00 9.16
N GLN A 276 -23.97 -11.16 10.48
CA GLN A 276 -24.59 -10.20 11.40
C GLN A 276 -23.81 -8.86 11.42
N ILE A 277 -22.49 -8.91 11.31
CA ILE A 277 -21.69 -7.69 11.18
C ILE A 277 -21.97 -7.02 9.84
N LEU A 278 -22.03 -7.78 8.73
CA LEU A 278 -22.38 -7.22 7.42
C LEU A 278 -23.79 -6.60 7.41
N GLU A 279 -24.78 -7.20 8.09
CA GLU A 279 -26.11 -6.61 8.25
C GLU A 279 -26.06 -5.25 8.96
N ILE A 280 -25.25 -5.13 10.02
CA ILE A 280 -25.03 -3.86 10.72
C ILE A 280 -24.39 -2.83 9.78
N LEU A 281 -23.31 -3.19 9.08
CA LEU A 281 -22.63 -2.30 8.15
C LEU A 281 -23.55 -1.81 7.02
N ASN A 282 -24.35 -2.71 6.46
CA ASN A 282 -25.33 -2.39 5.40
C ASN A 282 -26.48 -1.53 5.93
N LYS A 283 -27.01 -1.82 7.11
CA LYS A 283 -28.09 -1.05 7.77
C LYS A 283 -27.73 0.43 7.90
N TYR A 284 -26.47 0.73 8.23
CA TYR A 284 -26.00 2.12 8.41
C TYR A 284 -25.32 2.70 7.15
N GLY A 285 -25.34 1.99 6.01
CA GLY A 285 -24.70 2.42 4.78
C GLY A 285 -23.18 2.60 4.88
N SER A 286 -22.54 1.87 5.81
CA SER A 286 -21.14 2.08 6.17
C SER A 286 -20.17 1.63 5.08
N ILE A 287 -20.51 0.58 4.33
CA ILE A 287 -19.74 0.13 3.18
C ILE A 287 -19.76 1.20 2.07
N GLN A 288 -20.95 1.75 1.78
CA GLN A 288 -21.08 2.83 0.79
C GLN A 288 -20.33 4.10 1.23
N TYR A 289 -20.39 4.46 2.51
CA TYR A 289 -19.61 5.56 3.06
C TYR A 289 -18.11 5.39 2.81
N ALA A 290 -17.56 4.21 3.04
CA ALA A 290 -16.14 3.95 2.78
C ALA A 290 -15.81 4.02 1.27
N HIS A 291 -16.69 3.55 0.39
CA HIS A 291 -16.54 3.72 -1.07
C HIS A 291 -16.56 5.20 -1.49
N ASP A 292 -17.45 6.00 -0.93
CA ASP A 292 -17.55 7.43 -1.24
C ASP A 292 -16.30 8.20 -0.77
N GLU A 293 -15.73 7.84 0.39
CA GLU A 293 -14.46 8.39 0.87
C GLU A 293 -13.29 7.99 -0.03
N ALA A 294 -13.21 6.73 -0.47
CA ALA A 294 -12.21 6.29 -1.43
C ALA A 294 -12.32 7.07 -2.76
N ALA A 295 -13.54 7.28 -3.26
CA ALA A 295 -13.79 8.08 -4.46
C ALA A 295 -13.38 9.56 -4.27
N THR A 296 -13.61 10.12 -3.08
CA THR A 296 -13.17 11.47 -2.71
C THR A 296 -11.64 11.58 -2.74
N HIS A 297 -10.95 10.62 -2.17
CA HIS A 297 -9.49 10.57 -2.23
C HIS A 297 -8.97 10.38 -3.67
N ALA A 298 -9.61 9.56 -4.49
CA ALA A 298 -9.26 9.42 -5.91
C ALA A 298 -9.44 10.76 -6.68
N ALA A 299 -10.50 11.52 -6.39
CA ALA A 299 -10.72 12.85 -6.97
C ALA A 299 -9.64 13.85 -6.52
N ASN A 300 -9.26 13.82 -5.24
CA ASN A 300 -8.20 14.69 -4.71
C ASN A 300 -6.84 14.36 -5.33
N ALA A 301 -6.52 13.07 -5.57
CA ALA A 301 -5.32 12.67 -6.30
C ALA A 301 -5.30 13.30 -7.71
N ARG A 302 -6.40 13.21 -8.48
CA ARG A 302 -6.48 13.86 -9.80
C ARG A 302 -6.28 15.37 -9.72
N THR A 303 -6.86 16.01 -8.70
CA THR A 303 -6.74 17.45 -8.49
C THR A 303 -5.30 17.88 -8.21
N ALA A 304 -4.53 17.08 -7.48
CA ALA A 304 -3.14 17.38 -7.15
C ALA A 304 -2.26 17.57 -8.39
N ILE A 305 -2.55 16.89 -9.50
CA ILE A 305 -1.77 16.96 -10.73
C ILE A 305 -2.41 17.83 -11.84
N CYS A 306 -3.52 18.51 -11.56
CA CYS A 306 -4.25 19.28 -12.59
C CYS A 306 -3.38 20.38 -13.23
N THR A 307 -2.44 20.96 -12.49
CA THR A 307 -1.55 22.05 -12.95
C THR A 307 -0.38 21.58 -13.81
N PHE A 308 -0.10 20.27 -13.87
CA PHE A 308 0.95 19.75 -14.75
C PHE A 308 0.55 19.86 -16.22
N PRO A 309 1.51 20.08 -17.14
CA PRO A 309 1.22 20.14 -18.56
C PRO A 309 0.56 18.88 -19.09
N ASP A 310 -0.31 19.02 -20.07
CA ASP A 310 -0.94 17.89 -20.72
C ASP A 310 0.09 17.03 -21.46
N SER A 311 0.11 15.76 -21.14
CA SER A 311 1.04 14.77 -21.68
C SER A 311 0.43 13.36 -21.59
N GLU A 312 1.04 12.40 -22.27
CA GLU A 312 0.69 11.00 -22.14
C GLU A 312 0.85 10.51 -20.69
N ILE A 313 1.92 10.95 -20.02
CA ILE A 313 2.20 10.60 -18.62
C ILE A 313 1.13 11.16 -17.68
N LYS A 314 0.73 12.44 -17.86
CA LYS A 314 -0.38 13.00 -17.04
C LYS A 314 -1.68 12.23 -17.28
N ARG A 315 -1.99 11.86 -18.53
CA ARG A 315 -3.18 11.02 -18.80
C ARG A 315 -3.10 9.67 -18.11
N ALA A 316 -1.94 9.01 -18.14
CA ALA A 316 -1.71 7.76 -17.41
C ALA A 316 -1.96 7.92 -15.90
N LEU A 317 -1.43 8.98 -15.28
CA LEU A 317 -1.66 9.28 -13.87
C LEU A 317 -3.14 9.56 -13.57
N LEU A 318 -3.88 10.20 -14.46
CA LEU A 318 -5.31 10.47 -14.26
C LEU A 318 -6.18 9.20 -14.30
N MET A 319 -5.73 8.11 -14.95
CA MET A 319 -6.45 6.83 -15.02
C MET A 319 -6.27 5.96 -13.77
N ILE A 320 -5.13 6.04 -13.08
CA ILE A 320 -4.82 5.14 -11.95
C ILE A 320 -5.82 5.28 -10.79
N PRO A 321 -6.27 6.48 -10.37
CA PRO A 321 -7.24 6.62 -9.29
C PRO A 321 -8.58 5.92 -9.58
N ASP A 322 -9.08 5.97 -10.83
CA ASP A 322 -10.31 5.28 -11.20
C ASP A 322 -10.15 3.76 -11.10
N PHE A 323 -9.03 3.23 -11.60
CA PHE A 323 -8.70 1.81 -11.46
C PHE A 323 -8.63 1.36 -10.00
N VAL A 324 -8.13 2.20 -9.10
CA VAL A 324 -8.05 1.86 -7.67
C VAL A 324 -9.44 1.75 -7.05
N VAL A 325 -10.36 2.66 -7.40
CA VAL A 325 -11.72 2.68 -6.83
C VAL A 325 -12.63 1.62 -7.46
N GLU A 326 -12.47 1.34 -8.76
CA GLU A 326 -13.28 0.35 -9.50
C GLU A 326 -12.82 -1.10 -9.26
N ARG A 327 -11.77 -1.30 -8.49
CA ARG A 327 -11.19 -2.60 -8.21
C ARG A 327 -12.15 -3.48 -7.41
N ASN A 328 -12.47 -4.67 -7.93
CA ASN A 328 -13.34 -5.66 -7.29
C ASN A 328 -12.56 -6.86 -6.71
N SER A 329 -11.23 -6.84 -6.81
CA SER A 329 -10.32 -7.90 -6.33
C SER A 329 -8.86 -7.42 -6.32
#